data_5d8efd8f08f8d4edab33c732655f99ab
#
_entry.id   5d8efd8f08f8d4edab33c732655f99ab
#
_cell.length_a   1.000
_cell.length_b   1.000
_cell.length_c   1.000
_cell.angle_alpha   90.00
_cell.angle_beta   90.00
_cell.angle_gamma   90.00
#
_symmetry.space_group_name_H-M   'P 1'
#
loop_
_entity.id
_entity.type
_entity.pdbx_description
1 polymer ?
#
loop_
_entity_poly.entity_id
_entity_poly.type
_entity_poly.pdbx_seq_one_letter_code
_entity_poly.pdbx_strand_id
1 'polypeptide(L)'
;KNAGNIIMKNLMDFCIGTPVFWLVGFGLMFGAGNGFIGKIGGIATEAHYGSGMLPDGVPFWAFLIFQTVFCATSATIVSGAMAERTKFLSYCVYSLMISLVVYPVSGHWIWGGGFISQMGFHDFAGSCAVHMVGGVAALIGAIILGPRIGKYSKSGKSRAIPGHNLTVGALGVFILWFCWFGFNGASTVSMEGDAIVSAGKIFVTTNLAAAVATVTVMLITWIRYKKPDVSMSLNGSLAGLVAITAGCDTVSPTSAAIIGILSGFIVVFGIEFVDKVLKIDDPVGAVGVHGLNGAFGTLAVGLFSDGAGTEWKGLLTGGGFHGFGVQFIGMVITIAWVAVTMTIIFQVIKHTIGLRVSEEEEITGLDATEHGLPSAYAGFAIMDISGSTMDVNENTDLGVADYESASETLRNAAVPVAAMPHEPTGIYKVVIISKLSRYDKLKKAMNELGVTGMTCTQVMGCGVQKGSGDRYR
;
A
#
# COMPACT_ATOMS: atom_id res chain seq x y z
N LYS A 1 -1.34 -12.32 -10.95
CA LYS A 1 -2.77 -12.41 -11.25
C LYS A 1 -3.59 -11.22 -10.74
N ASN A 2 -2.98 -10.30 -9.97
CA ASN A 2 -3.65 -9.13 -9.38
C ASN A 2 -2.85 -7.83 -9.55
N ALA A 3 -1.70 -7.84 -10.22
CA ALA A 3 -0.82 -6.66 -10.31
C ALA A 3 -1.44 -5.54 -11.15
N GLY A 4 -2.07 -5.87 -12.28
CA GLY A 4 -2.79 -4.92 -13.11
C GLY A 4 -3.97 -4.30 -12.40
N ASN A 5 -4.74 -5.11 -11.66
CA ASN A 5 -5.85 -4.63 -10.85
C ASN A 5 -5.40 -3.66 -9.75
N ILE A 6 -4.27 -3.96 -9.08
CA ILE A 6 -3.72 -3.08 -8.03
C ILE A 6 -3.23 -1.76 -8.64
N ILE A 7 -2.52 -1.80 -9.77
CA ILE A 7 -2.08 -0.59 -10.48
C ILE A 7 -3.29 0.27 -10.87
N MET A 8 -4.33 -0.35 -11.45
CA MET A 8 -5.53 0.38 -11.86
C MET A 8 -6.29 0.98 -10.67
N LYS A 9 -6.37 0.27 -9.54
CA LYS A 9 -6.95 0.79 -8.30
C LYS A 9 -6.22 2.03 -7.80
N ASN A 10 -4.88 1.96 -7.68
CA ASN A 10 -4.09 3.09 -7.21
C ASN A 10 -4.13 4.28 -8.17
N LEU A 11 -4.17 4.04 -9.48
CA LEU A 11 -4.39 5.09 -10.47
C LEU A 11 -5.76 5.78 -10.25
N MET A 12 -6.80 4.99 -9.97
CA MET A 12 -8.15 5.54 -9.76
C MET A 12 -8.28 6.34 -8.48
N ASP A 13 -7.54 6.05 -7.41
CA ASP A 13 -7.55 6.91 -6.21
C ASP A 13 -7.17 8.34 -6.55
N PHE A 14 -6.12 8.51 -7.31
CA PHE A 14 -5.67 9.83 -7.74
C PHE A 14 -6.63 10.46 -8.75
N CYS A 15 -7.06 9.68 -9.76
CA CYS A 15 -7.92 10.19 -10.85
C CYS A 15 -9.35 10.51 -10.39
N ILE A 16 -9.90 9.79 -9.41
CA ILE A 16 -11.21 10.07 -8.81
C ILE A 16 -11.08 11.16 -7.75
N GLY A 17 -10.08 11.06 -6.89
CA GLY A 17 -9.86 12.01 -5.80
C GLY A 17 -9.65 13.42 -6.28
N THR A 18 -8.87 13.62 -7.34
CA THR A 18 -8.56 14.95 -7.89
C THR A 18 -9.80 15.76 -8.26
N PRO A 19 -10.69 15.31 -9.17
CA PRO A 19 -11.87 16.09 -9.53
C PRO A 19 -12.89 16.20 -8.38
N VAL A 20 -13.04 15.16 -7.55
CA VAL A 20 -13.97 15.18 -6.42
C VAL A 20 -13.52 16.19 -5.37
N PHE A 21 -12.23 16.22 -5.05
CA PHE A 21 -11.68 17.19 -4.11
C PHE A 21 -11.77 18.62 -4.67
N TRP A 22 -11.48 18.81 -5.96
CA TRP A 22 -11.62 20.10 -6.63
C TRP A 22 -13.07 20.59 -6.67
N LEU A 23 -14.04 19.72 -6.94
CA LEU A 23 -15.45 20.10 -7.05
C LEU A 23 -16.08 20.41 -5.69
N VAL A 24 -15.77 19.62 -4.66
CA VAL A 24 -16.50 19.62 -3.38
C VAL A 24 -15.55 19.56 -2.17
N GLY A 25 -14.58 18.64 -2.17
CA GLY A 25 -13.77 18.33 -1.01
C GLY A 25 -12.98 19.52 -0.49
N PHE A 26 -12.40 20.33 -1.38
CA PHE A 26 -11.68 21.54 -1.00
C PHE A 26 -12.57 22.51 -0.23
N GLY A 27 -13.81 22.73 -0.70
CA GLY A 27 -14.76 23.60 -0.01
C GLY A 27 -15.17 23.09 1.37
N LEU A 28 -15.40 21.76 1.48
CA LEU A 28 -15.71 21.15 2.77
C LEU A 28 -14.54 21.25 3.75
N MET A 29 -13.30 21.24 3.26
CA MET A 29 -12.11 21.27 4.09
C MET A 29 -11.65 22.68 4.44
N PHE A 30 -11.59 23.59 3.46
CA PHE A 30 -10.99 24.91 3.61
C PHE A 30 -11.97 26.07 3.39
N GLY A 31 -13.23 25.80 3.05
CA GLY A 31 -14.25 26.84 2.91
C GLY A 31 -14.60 27.50 4.23
N ALA A 32 -14.91 28.81 4.20
CA ALA A 32 -15.40 29.54 5.35
C ALA A 32 -16.68 28.90 5.89
N GLY A 33 -16.57 28.23 7.02
CA GLY A 33 -17.65 27.44 7.61
C GLY A 33 -17.78 27.64 9.12
N ASN A 34 -18.07 26.56 9.82
CA ASN A 34 -18.10 26.53 11.28
C ASN A 34 -17.03 25.56 11.80
N GLY A 35 -16.94 25.35 13.10
CA GLY A 35 -15.95 24.43 13.68
C GLY A 35 -16.05 22.96 13.23
N PHE A 36 -17.13 22.56 12.55
CA PHE A 36 -17.37 21.17 12.14
C PHE A 36 -17.21 20.92 10.64
N ILE A 37 -17.50 21.91 9.79
CA ILE A 37 -17.48 21.72 8.35
C ILE A 37 -17.28 23.05 7.63
N GLY A 38 -16.48 23.03 6.59
CA GLY A 38 -16.33 24.14 5.65
C GLY A 38 -17.56 24.30 4.76
N LYS A 39 -17.76 25.50 4.25
CA LYS A 39 -18.85 25.83 3.32
C LYS A 39 -18.38 25.70 1.89
N ILE A 40 -19.12 24.91 1.10
CA ILE A 40 -18.88 24.81 -0.34
C ILE A 40 -19.33 26.12 -0.99
N GLY A 41 -18.36 26.91 -1.49
CA GLY A 41 -18.59 28.16 -2.20
C GLY A 41 -18.73 28.01 -3.72
N GLY A 42 -18.50 26.77 -4.22
CA GLY A 42 -18.42 26.43 -5.63
C GLY A 42 -17.23 25.52 -5.90
N ILE A 43 -16.87 25.32 -7.16
CA ILE A 43 -15.63 24.61 -7.52
C ILE A 43 -14.40 25.40 -7.04
N ALA A 44 -13.32 24.68 -6.69
CA ALA A 44 -12.12 25.30 -6.13
C ALA A 44 -11.40 26.19 -7.15
N THR A 45 -11.60 27.48 -7.03
CA THR A 45 -10.96 28.55 -7.82
C THR A 45 -10.63 29.74 -6.94
N GLU A 46 -9.71 30.60 -7.36
CA GLU A 46 -9.38 31.82 -6.62
C GLU A 46 -10.60 32.74 -6.41
N ALA A 47 -11.54 32.76 -7.36
CA ALA A 47 -12.75 33.56 -7.25
C ALA A 47 -13.68 33.12 -6.11
N HIS A 48 -13.72 31.80 -5.81
CA HIS A 48 -14.57 31.26 -4.76
C HIS A 48 -13.86 31.16 -3.40
N TYR A 49 -12.54 30.96 -3.41
CA TYR A 49 -11.73 30.69 -2.22
C TYR A 49 -10.52 31.61 -2.16
N GLY A 50 -10.72 32.92 -2.30
CA GLY A 50 -9.66 33.92 -2.33
C GLY A 50 -8.78 33.95 -1.06
N SER A 51 -7.87 34.89 -1.00
CA SER A 51 -6.72 34.94 -0.07
C SER A 51 -7.00 34.82 1.43
N GLY A 52 -8.24 34.98 1.88
CA GLY A 52 -8.57 34.92 3.33
C GLY A 52 -8.56 33.50 3.95
N MET A 53 -8.40 32.43 3.17
CA MET A 53 -8.41 31.03 3.61
C MET A 53 -7.10 30.32 3.35
N LEU A 54 -6.17 30.97 2.70
CA LEU A 54 -4.88 30.42 2.35
C LEU A 54 -3.82 30.88 3.35
N PRO A 55 -2.78 30.10 3.61
CA PRO A 55 -1.60 30.61 4.30
C PRO A 55 -1.03 31.84 3.56
N ASP A 56 -0.56 32.81 4.30
CA ASP A 56 -0.03 34.06 3.73
C ASP A 56 1.09 33.80 2.71
N GLY A 57 0.95 34.44 1.54
CA GLY A 57 1.92 34.35 0.45
C GLY A 57 1.87 33.07 -0.40
N VAL A 58 0.94 32.14 -0.11
CA VAL A 58 0.81 30.90 -0.89
C VAL A 58 -0.17 31.08 -2.05
N PRO A 59 0.27 30.84 -3.32
CA PRO A 59 -0.63 30.87 -4.45
C PRO A 59 -1.73 29.81 -4.35
N PHE A 60 -2.96 30.20 -4.67
CA PHE A 60 -4.13 29.30 -4.60
C PHE A 60 -3.89 27.96 -5.29
N TRP A 61 -3.39 27.97 -6.53
CA TRP A 61 -3.21 26.76 -7.33
C TRP A 61 -2.14 25.83 -6.72
N ALA A 62 -1.10 26.39 -6.12
CA ALA A 62 -0.08 25.61 -5.41
C ALA A 62 -0.66 24.94 -4.16
N PHE A 63 -1.48 25.66 -3.40
CA PHE A 63 -2.16 25.12 -2.22
C PHE A 63 -3.19 24.04 -2.60
N LEU A 64 -3.97 24.29 -3.66
CA LEU A 64 -4.98 23.33 -4.13
C LEU A 64 -4.36 21.99 -4.54
N ILE A 65 -3.30 22.00 -5.38
CA ILE A 65 -2.66 20.73 -5.79
C ILE A 65 -1.98 20.05 -4.61
N PHE A 66 -1.35 20.80 -3.72
CA PHE A 66 -0.74 20.29 -2.51
C PHE A 66 -1.76 19.55 -1.62
N GLN A 67 -2.92 20.13 -1.37
CA GLN A 67 -3.98 19.50 -0.58
C GLN A 67 -4.68 18.35 -1.31
N THR A 68 -4.76 18.41 -2.65
CA THR A 68 -5.32 17.35 -3.47
C THR A 68 -4.53 16.05 -3.33
N VAL A 69 -3.19 16.11 -3.33
CA VAL A 69 -2.36 14.90 -3.23
C VAL A 69 -2.43 14.26 -1.84
N PHE A 70 -2.66 15.03 -0.79
CA PHE A 70 -2.94 14.49 0.55
C PHE A 70 -4.27 13.74 0.62
N CYS A 71 -5.32 14.30 0.01
CA CYS A 71 -6.61 13.62 -0.12
C CYS A 71 -6.46 12.26 -0.82
N ALA A 72 -5.81 12.24 -1.98
CA ALA A 72 -5.55 11.02 -2.72
C ALA A 72 -4.71 10.01 -1.91
N THR A 73 -3.74 10.49 -1.11
CA THR A 73 -2.93 9.64 -0.24
C THR A 73 -3.78 8.93 0.82
N SER A 74 -4.73 9.61 1.45
CA SER A 74 -5.60 8.99 2.47
C SER A 74 -6.46 7.86 1.88
N ALA A 75 -6.93 8.00 0.63
CA ALA A 75 -7.71 6.99 -0.06
C ALA A 75 -6.85 5.78 -0.49
N THR A 76 -5.65 6.04 -1.05
CA THR A 76 -4.78 4.97 -1.57
C THR A 76 -4.24 4.04 -0.49
N ILE A 77 -4.08 4.50 0.76
CA ILE A 77 -3.65 3.66 1.90
C ILE A 77 -4.58 2.45 2.09
N VAL A 78 -5.87 2.63 1.86
CA VAL A 78 -6.89 1.57 2.03
C VAL A 78 -6.69 0.43 1.03
N SER A 79 -6.17 0.73 -0.16
CA SER A 79 -5.98 -0.25 -1.24
C SER A 79 -5.16 -1.46 -0.83
N GLY A 80 -4.10 -1.23 -0.07
CA GLY A 80 -3.18 -2.28 0.38
C GLY A 80 -3.84 -3.32 1.29
N ALA A 81 -4.63 -2.87 2.25
CA ALA A 81 -5.33 -3.74 3.19
C ALA A 81 -6.47 -4.56 2.54
N MET A 82 -7.02 -4.08 1.44
CA MET A 82 -8.14 -4.68 0.72
C MET A 82 -7.73 -5.38 -0.59
N ALA A 83 -6.43 -5.49 -0.85
CA ALA A 83 -5.89 -6.06 -2.09
C ALA A 83 -6.33 -7.50 -2.34
N GLU A 84 -6.38 -7.88 -3.63
CA GLU A 84 -6.59 -9.22 -4.18
C GLU A 84 -8.01 -9.78 -4.09
N ARG A 85 -8.95 -9.14 -3.36
CA ARG A 85 -10.31 -9.69 -3.13
C ARG A 85 -11.45 -8.67 -3.17
N THR A 86 -11.14 -7.38 -3.41
CA THR A 86 -12.16 -6.31 -3.48
C THR A 86 -12.59 -6.08 -4.92
N LYS A 87 -13.90 -5.98 -5.18
CA LYS A 87 -14.44 -5.58 -6.48
C LYS A 87 -13.93 -4.22 -6.90
N PHE A 88 -13.56 -4.05 -8.17
CA PHE A 88 -13.02 -2.79 -8.68
C PHE A 88 -14.03 -1.64 -8.57
N LEU A 89 -15.30 -1.87 -8.94
CA LEU A 89 -16.34 -0.85 -8.79
C LEU A 89 -16.49 -0.40 -7.33
N SER A 90 -16.49 -1.32 -6.39
CA SER A 90 -16.61 -1.03 -4.95
C SER A 90 -15.42 -0.22 -4.45
N TYR A 91 -14.23 -0.50 -5.00
CA TYR A 91 -13.02 0.27 -4.77
C TYR A 91 -13.20 1.73 -5.21
N CYS A 92 -13.66 1.97 -6.44
CA CYS A 92 -13.90 3.32 -6.95
C CYS A 92 -14.92 4.08 -6.10
N VAL A 93 -15.98 3.41 -5.64
CA VAL A 93 -17.03 4.04 -4.81
C VAL A 93 -16.48 4.45 -3.44
N TYR A 94 -15.73 3.59 -2.74
CA TYR A 94 -15.23 4.00 -1.43
C TYR A 94 -14.11 5.06 -1.54
N SER A 95 -13.27 5.01 -2.58
CA SER A 95 -12.27 6.04 -2.85
C SER A 95 -12.92 7.40 -3.09
N LEU A 96 -14.01 7.42 -3.87
CA LEU A 96 -14.83 8.60 -4.06
C LEU A 96 -15.38 9.13 -2.72
N MET A 97 -15.94 8.26 -1.86
CA MET A 97 -16.51 8.66 -0.58
C MET A 97 -15.48 9.17 0.42
N ILE A 98 -14.27 8.59 0.42
CA ILE A 98 -13.17 9.11 1.24
C ILE A 98 -12.81 10.52 0.78
N SER A 99 -12.65 10.74 -0.52
CA SER A 99 -12.24 12.02 -1.09
C SER A 99 -13.34 13.08 -1.00
N LEU A 100 -14.62 12.67 -1.00
CA LEU A 100 -15.78 13.56 -0.95
C LEU A 100 -16.12 14.02 0.46
N VAL A 101 -16.08 13.11 1.45
CA VAL A 101 -16.65 13.36 2.79
C VAL A 101 -15.67 13.04 3.90
N VAL A 102 -15.13 11.81 3.94
CA VAL A 102 -14.42 11.31 5.13
C VAL A 102 -13.17 12.14 5.41
N TYR A 103 -12.32 12.27 4.42
CA TYR A 103 -11.08 13.04 4.51
C TYR A 103 -11.32 14.56 4.63
N PRO A 104 -12.16 15.21 3.77
CA PRO A 104 -12.34 16.66 3.86
C PRO A 104 -12.94 17.12 5.19
N VAL A 105 -13.85 16.36 5.79
CA VAL A 105 -14.46 16.73 7.07
C VAL A 105 -13.46 16.63 8.21
N SER A 106 -12.74 15.50 8.34
CA SER A 106 -11.68 15.38 9.36
C SER A 106 -10.52 16.34 9.11
N GLY A 107 -10.19 16.59 7.85
CA GLY A 107 -9.19 17.56 7.44
C GLY A 107 -9.57 19.00 7.80
N HIS A 108 -10.86 19.35 7.70
CA HIS A 108 -11.40 20.64 8.18
C HIS A 108 -11.15 20.81 9.67
N TRP A 109 -11.41 19.79 10.47
CA TRP A 109 -11.20 19.83 11.91
C TRP A 109 -9.74 20.09 12.30
N ILE A 110 -8.79 19.56 11.52
CA ILE A 110 -7.35 19.60 11.82
C ILE A 110 -6.67 20.80 11.14
N TRP A 111 -6.94 21.03 9.86
CA TRP A 111 -6.22 22.03 9.04
C TRP A 111 -7.11 23.16 8.50
N GLY A 112 -8.43 22.96 8.45
CA GLY A 112 -9.40 23.93 7.93
C GLY A 112 -9.90 24.93 8.97
N GLY A 113 -9.27 25.06 10.13
CA GLY A 113 -9.71 25.95 11.21
C GLY A 113 -10.87 25.40 12.04
N GLY A 114 -11.15 24.09 11.96
CA GLY A 114 -12.19 23.43 12.72
C GLY A 114 -11.85 23.26 14.20
N PHE A 115 -12.76 22.64 14.96
CA PHE A 115 -12.69 22.63 16.42
C PHE A 115 -11.46 21.90 16.99
N ILE A 116 -10.90 20.91 16.32
CA ILE A 116 -9.68 20.22 16.74
C ILE A 116 -8.48 21.19 16.64
N SER A 117 -8.36 21.91 15.52
CA SER A 117 -7.34 22.96 15.35
C SER A 117 -7.45 24.04 16.46
N GLN A 118 -8.70 24.49 16.76
CA GLN A 118 -8.96 25.49 17.79
C GLN A 118 -8.58 25.03 19.21
N MET A 119 -8.44 23.73 19.44
CA MET A 119 -7.94 23.16 20.71
C MET A 119 -6.40 23.26 20.84
N GLY A 120 -5.70 23.73 19.81
CA GLY A 120 -4.23 23.73 19.75
C GLY A 120 -3.64 22.39 19.30
N PHE A 121 -4.40 21.55 18.62
CA PHE A 121 -3.92 20.30 18.01
C PHE A 121 -2.91 20.59 16.90
N HIS A 122 -1.81 19.84 16.89
CA HIS A 122 -0.75 20.02 15.91
C HIS A 122 -0.53 18.74 15.10
N ASP A 123 -0.67 18.85 13.80
CA ASP A 123 -0.31 17.81 12.82
C ASP A 123 0.27 18.51 11.59
N PHE A 124 1.60 18.61 11.54
CA PHE A 124 2.26 19.43 10.54
C PHE A 124 2.02 18.95 9.13
N ALA A 125 2.19 17.67 8.87
CA ALA A 125 2.09 17.13 7.52
C ALA A 125 1.19 15.88 7.40
N GLY A 126 0.50 15.43 8.47
CA GLY A 126 -0.59 14.48 8.32
C GLY A 126 -0.40 13.08 8.87
N SER A 127 0.36 12.88 9.97
CA SER A 127 0.31 11.58 10.67
C SER A 127 -1.12 11.19 11.04
N CYS A 128 -1.90 12.15 11.56
CA CYS A 128 -3.32 11.99 11.88
C CYS A 128 -4.20 12.20 10.65
N ALA A 129 -4.13 13.39 10.06
CA ALA A 129 -5.06 13.86 9.04
C ALA A 129 -5.05 12.99 7.76
N VAL A 130 -3.92 12.37 7.43
CA VAL A 130 -3.74 11.57 6.22
C VAL A 130 -3.55 10.09 6.56
N HIS A 131 -2.45 9.78 7.26
CA HIS A 131 -2.03 8.39 7.46
C HIS A 131 -2.93 7.63 8.41
N MET A 132 -3.28 8.20 9.55
CA MET A 132 -4.18 7.54 10.50
C MET A 132 -5.59 7.42 9.91
N VAL A 133 -6.10 8.43 9.22
CA VAL A 133 -7.38 8.37 8.50
C VAL A 133 -7.39 7.20 7.52
N GLY A 134 -6.39 7.10 6.64
CA GLY A 134 -6.25 5.98 5.70
C GLY A 134 -6.08 4.63 6.41
N GLY A 135 -5.27 4.58 7.48
CA GLY A 135 -4.99 3.36 8.22
C GLY A 135 -6.19 2.81 9.01
N VAL A 136 -7.01 3.69 9.60
CA VAL A 136 -8.27 3.30 10.26
C VAL A 136 -9.29 2.84 9.22
N ALA A 137 -9.43 3.55 8.11
CA ALA A 137 -10.29 3.13 6.99
C ALA A 137 -9.86 1.75 6.44
N ALA A 138 -8.56 1.52 6.31
CA ALA A 138 -7.98 0.23 5.91
C ALA A 138 -8.33 -0.90 6.89
N LEU A 139 -8.22 -0.64 8.19
CA LEU A 139 -8.59 -1.59 9.24
C LEU A 139 -10.07 -1.99 9.15
N ILE A 140 -10.98 -1.01 9.09
CA ILE A 140 -12.42 -1.25 8.95
C ILE A 140 -12.75 -2.01 7.67
N GLY A 141 -12.11 -1.60 6.55
CA GLY A 141 -12.26 -2.28 5.27
C GLY A 141 -11.83 -3.74 5.32
N ALA A 142 -10.66 -4.03 5.88
CA ALA A 142 -10.14 -5.39 6.02
C ALA A 142 -11.03 -6.28 6.91
N ILE A 143 -11.59 -5.73 7.99
CA ILE A 143 -12.53 -6.43 8.88
C ILE A 143 -13.82 -6.82 8.13
N ILE A 144 -14.44 -5.88 7.42
CA ILE A 144 -15.74 -6.09 6.75
C ILE A 144 -15.58 -6.98 5.51
N LEU A 145 -14.47 -6.86 4.80
CA LEU A 145 -14.15 -7.65 3.60
C LEU A 145 -13.81 -9.10 3.95
N GLY A 146 -13.14 -9.31 5.07
CA GLY A 146 -12.63 -10.61 5.50
C GLY A 146 -11.28 -10.99 4.88
N PRO A 147 -10.67 -12.09 5.35
CA PRO A 147 -9.35 -12.51 4.90
C PRO A 147 -9.36 -13.12 3.50
N ARG A 148 -8.21 -13.10 2.81
CA ARG A 148 -7.97 -13.81 1.55
C ARG A 148 -8.12 -15.32 1.74
N ILE A 149 -8.53 -16.00 0.68
CA ILE A 149 -8.63 -17.46 0.67
C ILE A 149 -7.27 -18.07 1.04
N GLY A 150 -7.28 -18.98 2.00
CA GLY A 150 -6.08 -19.67 2.48
C GLY A 150 -5.17 -18.88 3.43
N LYS A 151 -5.50 -17.63 3.77
CA LYS A 151 -4.71 -16.81 4.72
C LYS A 151 -4.61 -17.45 6.10
N TYR A 152 -5.70 -17.99 6.59
CA TYR A 152 -5.72 -18.70 7.87
C TYR A 152 -6.04 -20.18 7.68
N SER A 153 -5.35 -21.06 8.43
CA SER A 153 -5.67 -22.48 8.48
C SER A 153 -6.98 -22.74 9.22
N LYS A 154 -7.52 -23.94 9.13
CA LYS A 154 -8.70 -24.37 9.92
C LYS A 154 -8.48 -24.22 11.43
N SER A 155 -7.24 -24.32 11.91
CA SER A 155 -6.85 -24.08 13.31
C SER A 155 -6.62 -22.61 13.65
N GLY A 156 -6.86 -21.67 12.70
CA GLY A 156 -6.65 -20.24 12.90
C GLY A 156 -5.19 -19.79 12.81
N LYS A 157 -4.26 -20.65 12.40
CA LYS A 157 -2.85 -20.25 12.21
C LYS A 157 -2.71 -19.39 10.94
N SER A 158 -2.10 -18.22 11.07
CA SER A 158 -1.77 -17.36 9.95
C SER A 158 -0.75 -18.01 9.01
N ARG A 159 -0.94 -17.83 7.71
CA ARG A 159 -0.04 -18.25 6.64
C ARG A 159 0.48 -17.03 5.89
N ALA A 160 1.77 -17.05 5.54
CA ALA A 160 2.34 -16.03 4.69
C ALA A 160 1.81 -16.19 3.26
N ILE A 161 1.35 -15.08 2.67
CA ILE A 161 1.05 -14.97 1.23
C ILE A 161 2.02 -13.92 0.71
N PRO A 162 3.18 -14.32 0.14
CA PRO A 162 4.20 -13.39 -0.29
C PRO A 162 3.74 -12.57 -1.49
N GLY A 163 4.23 -11.33 -1.58
CA GLY A 163 4.06 -10.49 -2.76
C GLY A 163 4.76 -11.07 -3.99
N HIS A 164 4.33 -10.68 -5.16
CA HIS A 164 4.83 -11.22 -6.44
C HIS A 164 6.18 -10.66 -6.87
N ASN A 165 6.55 -9.46 -6.42
CA ASN A 165 7.80 -8.81 -6.80
C ASN A 165 8.30 -7.84 -5.73
N LEU A 166 9.22 -8.32 -4.89
CA LEU A 166 9.79 -7.52 -3.81
C LEU A 166 10.68 -6.37 -4.33
N THR A 167 11.34 -6.55 -5.48
CA THR A 167 12.22 -5.52 -6.08
C THR A 167 11.40 -4.29 -6.51
N VAL A 168 10.25 -4.50 -7.14
CA VAL A 168 9.34 -3.41 -7.50
C VAL A 168 8.76 -2.75 -6.24
N GLY A 169 8.46 -3.53 -5.20
CA GLY A 169 8.05 -2.99 -3.90
C GLY A 169 9.13 -2.10 -3.27
N ALA A 170 10.39 -2.53 -3.32
CA ALA A 170 11.53 -1.73 -2.85
C ALA A 170 11.68 -0.42 -3.64
N LEU A 171 11.58 -0.47 -4.97
CA LEU A 171 11.59 0.72 -5.82
C LEU A 171 10.48 1.71 -5.40
N GLY A 172 9.26 1.18 -5.14
CA GLY A 172 8.16 2.00 -4.63
C GLY A 172 8.49 2.69 -3.31
N VAL A 173 9.14 2.01 -2.37
CA VAL A 173 9.56 2.60 -1.09
C VAL A 173 10.62 3.68 -1.29
N PHE A 174 11.61 3.48 -2.19
CA PHE A 174 12.60 4.50 -2.50
C PHE A 174 11.97 5.77 -3.09
N ILE A 175 11.01 5.59 -4.01
CA ILE A 175 10.26 6.72 -4.59
C ILE A 175 9.46 7.44 -3.49
N LEU A 176 8.76 6.70 -2.62
CA LEU A 176 8.00 7.27 -1.51
C LEU A 176 8.90 8.03 -0.53
N TRP A 177 10.07 7.49 -0.18
CA TRP A 177 11.01 8.18 0.71
C TRP A 177 11.52 9.47 0.09
N PHE A 178 11.92 9.43 -1.17
CA PHE A 178 12.33 10.63 -1.90
C PHE A 178 11.21 11.68 -1.95
N CYS A 179 10.00 11.27 -2.31
CA CYS A 179 8.85 12.18 -2.35
C CYS A 179 8.44 12.69 -0.96
N TRP A 180 8.84 12.00 0.12
CA TRP A 180 8.53 12.44 1.48
C TRP A 180 9.25 13.71 1.91
N PHE A 181 10.38 14.01 1.29
CA PHE A 181 10.99 15.34 1.45
C PHE A 181 10.04 16.44 0.93
N GLY A 182 9.36 16.19 -0.18
CA GLY A 182 8.27 17.07 -0.63
C GLY A 182 7.05 17.02 0.28
N PHE A 183 6.64 15.83 0.72
CA PHE A 183 5.49 15.63 1.60
C PHE A 183 5.62 16.45 2.90
N ASN A 184 6.69 16.28 3.63
CA ASN A 184 6.95 17.00 4.88
C ASN A 184 7.54 18.40 4.63
N GLY A 185 8.53 18.53 3.77
CA GLY A 185 9.22 19.80 3.55
C GLY A 185 8.34 20.86 2.89
N ALA A 186 7.52 20.48 1.89
CA ALA A 186 6.60 21.42 1.28
C ALA A 186 5.43 21.82 2.20
N SER A 187 5.21 21.11 3.32
CA SER A 187 4.23 21.51 4.34
C SER A 187 4.59 22.78 5.09
N THR A 188 5.83 23.33 4.89
CA THR A 188 6.14 24.72 5.24
C THR A 188 5.32 25.72 4.43
N VAL A 189 4.73 25.28 3.31
CA VAL A 189 3.99 26.07 2.31
C VAL A 189 4.74 27.32 1.81
N SER A 190 6.03 27.38 2.05
CA SER A 190 6.98 28.41 1.58
C SER A 190 8.39 27.84 1.55
N MET A 191 9.23 28.33 0.63
CA MET A 191 10.67 28.01 0.55
C MET A 191 11.52 29.30 0.57
N GLU A 192 11.01 30.37 1.19
CA GLU A 192 11.70 31.66 1.32
C GLU A 192 11.91 32.03 2.79
N GLY A 193 12.89 32.86 3.06
CA GLY A 193 13.18 33.37 4.40
C GLY A 193 13.37 32.25 5.43
N ASP A 194 12.72 32.35 6.57
CA ASP A 194 12.82 31.38 7.66
C ASP A 194 12.20 30.02 7.32
N ALA A 195 11.29 29.96 6.33
CA ALA A 195 10.68 28.71 5.90
C ALA A 195 11.69 27.74 5.27
N ILE A 196 12.71 28.24 4.55
CA ILE A 196 13.77 27.38 4.00
C ILE A 196 14.63 26.76 5.10
N VAL A 197 14.85 27.50 6.20
CA VAL A 197 15.59 26.98 7.37
C VAL A 197 14.77 25.90 8.06
N SER A 198 13.47 26.13 8.25
CA SER A 198 12.53 25.14 8.78
C SER A 198 12.47 23.88 7.89
N ALA A 199 12.36 24.04 6.56
CA ALA A 199 12.38 22.92 5.61
C ALA A 199 13.66 22.10 5.74
N GLY A 200 14.82 22.72 5.91
CA GLY A 200 16.08 22.03 6.15
C GLY A 200 16.06 21.16 7.43
N LYS A 201 15.52 21.69 8.54
CA LYS A 201 15.30 20.92 9.79
C LYS A 201 14.36 19.75 9.54
N ILE A 202 13.24 19.98 8.85
CA ILE A 202 12.23 18.97 8.52
C ILE A 202 12.81 17.83 7.67
N PHE A 203 13.66 18.13 6.70
CA PHE A 203 14.36 17.10 5.92
C PHE A 203 15.23 16.21 6.81
N VAL A 204 15.96 16.80 7.75
CA VAL A 204 16.83 16.06 8.67
C VAL A 204 16.00 15.16 9.61
N THR A 205 14.97 15.68 10.26
CA THR A 205 14.12 14.92 11.19
C THR A 205 13.37 13.80 10.45
N THR A 206 12.85 14.09 9.27
CA THR A 206 12.15 13.10 8.40
C THR A 206 13.09 11.96 8.01
N ASN A 207 14.27 12.30 7.47
CA ASN A 207 15.23 11.28 7.03
C ASN A 207 15.76 10.45 8.19
N LEU A 208 16.05 11.10 9.32
CA LEU A 208 16.60 10.43 10.51
C LEU A 208 15.60 9.44 11.11
N ALA A 209 14.33 9.81 11.26
CA ALA A 209 13.30 8.91 11.77
C ALA A 209 13.12 7.69 10.87
N ALA A 210 13.06 7.88 9.54
CA ALA A 210 12.96 6.80 8.58
C ALA A 210 14.15 5.84 8.61
N ALA A 211 15.37 6.38 8.58
CA ALA A 211 16.59 5.59 8.60
C ALA A 211 16.73 4.76 9.90
N VAL A 212 16.49 5.40 11.05
CA VAL A 212 16.56 4.73 12.35
C VAL A 212 15.48 3.66 12.50
N ALA A 213 14.24 3.92 12.05
CA ALA A 213 13.18 2.93 12.06
C ALA A 213 13.53 1.72 11.20
N THR A 214 14.09 1.95 10.01
CA THR A 214 14.55 0.88 9.11
C THR A 214 15.59 -0.01 9.78
N VAL A 215 16.62 0.60 10.37
CA VAL A 215 17.68 -0.14 11.08
C VAL A 215 17.10 -0.90 12.27
N THR A 216 16.20 -0.28 13.03
CA THR A 216 15.53 -0.93 14.17
C THR A 216 14.76 -2.17 13.73
N VAL A 217 13.97 -2.07 12.68
CA VAL A 217 13.21 -3.21 12.12
C VAL A 217 14.13 -4.30 11.60
N MET A 218 15.19 -3.92 10.89
CA MET A 218 16.21 -4.86 10.43
C MET A 218 16.81 -5.64 11.61
N LEU A 219 17.20 -4.96 12.67
CA LEU A 219 17.77 -5.59 13.87
C LEU A 219 16.76 -6.49 14.59
N ILE A 220 15.52 -6.03 14.78
CA ILE A 220 14.44 -6.84 15.40
C ILE A 220 14.23 -8.13 14.62
N THR A 221 14.08 -8.04 13.31
CA THR A 221 13.83 -9.20 12.46
C THR A 221 15.03 -10.12 12.40
N TRP A 222 16.26 -9.58 12.36
CA TRP A 222 17.48 -10.38 12.39
C TRP A 222 17.61 -11.18 13.69
N ILE A 223 17.37 -10.54 14.83
CA ILE A 223 17.41 -11.23 16.13
C ILE A 223 16.32 -12.32 16.21
N ARG A 224 15.10 -12.01 15.81
CA ARG A 224 13.94 -12.92 15.96
C ARG A 224 13.92 -14.06 14.95
N TYR A 225 14.26 -13.75 13.68
CA TYR A 225 14.13 -14.71 12.56
C TYR A 225 15.48 -15.23 12.09
N LYS A 226 16.59 -14.82 12.75
CA LYS A 226 17.97 -15.17 12.41
C LYS A 226 18.43 -14.68 11.03
N LYS A 227 17.60 -13.93 10.35
CA LYS A 227 17.86 -13.26 9.07
C LYS A 227 17.10 -11.93 9.03
N PRO A 228 17.69 -10.85 8.48
CA PRO A 228 16.95 -9.60 8.30
C PRO A 228 15.85 -9.81 7.25
N ASP A 229 14.65 -9.33 7.56
CA ASP A 229 13.50 -9.39 6.65
C ASP A 229 13.45 -8.11 5.81
N VAL A 230 13.60 -8.25 4.48
CA VAL A 230 13.62 -7.11 3.56
C VAL A 230 12.26 -6.42 3.51
N SER A 231 11.16 -7.18 3.40
CA SER A 231 9.81 -6.62 3.31
C SER A 231 9.44 -5.85 4.57
N MET A 232 9.75 -6.41 5.74
CA MET A 232 9.50 -5.74 7.01
C MET A 232 10.39 -4.49 7.17
N SER A 233 11.65 -4.53 6.71
CA SER A 233 12.54 -3.35 6.74
C SER A 233 12.04 -2.22 5.86
N LEU A 234 11.46 -2.53 4.69
CA LEU A 234 10.78 -1.56 3.84
C LEU A 234 9.56 -0.93 4.55
N ASN A 235 8.75 -1.73 5.24
CA ASN A 235 7.68 -1.22 6.09
C ASN A 235 8.21 -0.37 7.24
N GLY A 236 9.39 -0.69 7.78
CA GLY A 236 10.07 0.10 8.79
C GLY A 236 10.41 1.51 8.31
N SER A 237 10.89 1.63 7.06
CA SER A 237 11.17 2.94 6.45
C SER A 237 9.90 3.80 6.40
N LEU A 238 8.81 3.23 5.88
CA LEU A 238 7.54 3.94 5.76
C LEU A 238 6.94 4.27 7.14
N ALA A 239 7.04 3.37 8.11
CA ALA A 239 6.54 3.59 9.46
C ALA A 239 7.25 4.76 10.15
N GLY A 240 8.58 4.86 10.00
CA GLY A 240 9.35 5.99 10.50
C GLY A 240 8.95 7.31 9.84
N LEU A 241 8.75 7.30 8.52
CA LEU A 241 8.24 8.45 7.78
C LEU A 241 6.86 8.89 8.27
N VAL A 242 5.93 7.95 8.44
CA VAL A 242 4.58 8.23 8.96
C VAL A 242 4.62 8.79 10.38
N ALA A 243 5.41 8.19 11.26
CA ALA A 243 5.46 8.58 12.66
C ALA A 243 6.06 9.98 12.89
N ILE A 244 6.97 10.41 12.03
CA ILE A 244 7.58 11.74 12.16
C ILE A 244 6.74 12.85 11.54
N THR A 245 5.84 12.52 10.64
CA THR A 245 5.13 13.46 9.75
C THR A 245 4.34 14.54 10.52
N ALA A 246 3.73 14.22 11.67
CA ALA A 246 3.00 15.21 12.46
C ALA A 246 3.91 16.22 13.19
N GLY A 247 5.12 15.80 13.58
CA GLY A 247 5.99 16.60 14.43
C GLY A 247 7.34 16.91 13.82
N CYS A 248 7.53 16.70 12.51
CA CYS A 248 8.84 16.87 11.86
C CYS A 248 9.42 18.29 11.98
N ASP A 249 8.57 19.30 12.14
CA ASP A 249 8.91 20.72 12.35
C ASP A 249 9.21 21.06 13.82
N THR A 250 8.55 20.38 14.76
CA THR A 250 8.51 20.74 16.18
C THR A 250 9.33 19.83 17.10
N VAL A 251 10.02 18.82 16.56
CA VAL A 251 10.87 17.93 17.36
C VAL A 251 12.35 18.13 17.06
N SER A 252 13.21 17.82 18.05
CA SER A 252 14.66 17.81 17.84
C SER A 252 15.10 16.59 17.00
N PRO A 253 16.27 16.62 16.35
CA PRO A 253 16.83 15.45 15.69
C PRO A 253 16.99 14.23 16.60
N THR A 254 17.35 14.44 17.88
CA THR A 254 17.40 13.36 18.87
C THR A 254 16.04 12.74 19.12
N SER A 255 15.01 13.56 19.27
CA SER A 255 13.62 13.09 19.41
C SER A 255 13.15 12.36 18.15
N ALA A 256 13.52 12.83 16.95
CA ALA A 256 13.21 12.16 15.70
C ALA A 256 13.84 10.76 15.62
N ALA A 257 15.08 10.60 16.09
CA ALA A 257 15.72 9.27 16.18
C ALA A 257 14.98 8.34 17.16
N ILE A 258 14.56 8.85 18.32
CA ILE A 258 13.78 8.09 19.30
C ILE A 258 12.42 7.68 18.72
N ILE A 259 11.74 8.61 18.03
CA ILE A 259 10.49 8.32 17.32
C ILE A 259 10.71 7.20 16.28
N GLY A 260 11.81 7.23 15.54
CA GLY A 260 12.19 6.17 14.61
C GLY A 260 12.37 4.81 15.27
N ILE A 261 13.07 4.74 16.43
CA ILE A 261 13.23 3.50 17.20
C ILE A 261 11.84 2.95 17.61
N LEU A 262 11.03 3.78 18.24
CA LEU A 262 9.69 3.39 18.72
C LEU A 262 8.79 2.95 17.56
N SER A 263 8.82 3.66 16.44
CA SER A 263 8.10 3.34 15.22
C SER A 263 8.50 1.95 14.67
N GLY A 264 9.80 1.63 14.69
CA GLY A 264 10.30 0.31 14.30
C GLY A 264 9.73 -0.83 15.16
N PHE A 265 9.61 -0.64 16.47
CA PHE A 265 8.93 -1.60 17.34
C PHE A 265 7.44 -1.69 17.03
N ILE A 266 6.75 -0.54 16.92
CA ILE A 266 5.31 -0.48 16.68
C ILE A 266 4.94 -1.19 15.38
N VAL A 267 5.69 -0.99 14.28
CA VAL A 267 5.33 -1.60 13.00
C VAL A 267 5.51 -3.11 13.02
N VAL A 268 6.61 -3.64 13.60
CA VAL A 268 6.84 -5.09 13.64
C VAL A 268 5.78 -5.78 14.49
N PHE A 269 5.62 -5.32 15.73
CA PHE A 269 4.66 -5.96 16.66
C PHE A 269 3.22 -5.63 16.30
N GLY A 270 2.96 -4.46 15.73
CA GLY A 270 1.62 -4.07 15.28
C GLY A 270 1.12 -4.91 14.12
N ILE A 271 1.93 -5.13 13.08
CA ILE A 271 1.58 -6.01 11.96
C ILE A 271 1.35 -7.45 12.47
N GLU A 272 2.22 -7.95 13.33
CA GLU A 272 2.04 -9.28 13.92
C GLU A 272 0.78 -9.37 14.78
N PHE A 273 0.46 -8.34 15.55
CA PHE A 273 -0.75 -8.29 16.37
C PHE A 273 -2.02 -8.30 15.51
N VAL A 274 -2.08 -7.47 14.48
CA VAL A 274 -3.20 -7.42 13.54
C VAL A 274 -3.40 -8.78 12.84
N ASP A 275 -2.32 -9.37 12.34
CA ASP A 275 -2.38 -10.64 11.61
C ASP A 275 -2.61 -11.85 12.54
N LYS A 276 -1.82 -11.99 13.60
CA LYS A 276 -1.78 -13.23 14.40
C LYS A 276 -2.79 -13.25 15.54
N VAL A 277 -3.10 -12.07 16.14
CA VAL A 277 -4.00 -11.97 17.31
C VAL A 277 -5.39 -11.57 16.86
N LEU A 278 -5.54 -10.46 16.13
CA LEU A 278 -6.86 -10.01 15.66
C LEU A 278 -7.39 -10.82 14.49
N LYS A 279 -6.54 -11.59 13.80
CA LYS A 279 -6.88 -12.37 12.60
C LYS A 279 -7.47 -11.50 11.48
N ILE A 280 -6.92 -10.31 11.30
CA ILE A 280 -7.29 -9.40 10.24
C ILE A 280 -6.21 -9.49 9.16
N ASP A 281 -6.62 -9.82 7.93
CA ASP A 281 -5.71 -9.94 6.79
C ASP A 281 -5.45 -8.57 6.17
N ASP A 282 -4.30 -8.01 6.49
CA ASP A 282 -3.73 -6.81 5.91
C ASP A 282 -2.52 -7.20 5.04
N PRO A 283 -2.70 -7.35 3.72
CA PRO A 283 -1.68 -7.90 2.82
C PRO A 283 -0.33 -7.20 2.83
N VAL A 284 -0.32 -5.89 3.05
CA VAL A 284 0.89 -5.06 2.95
C VAL A 284 1.31 -4.42 4.27
N GLY A 285 0.53 -4.61 5.33
CA GLY A 285 0.79 -4.00 6.63
C GLY A 285 0.36 -2.53 6.71
N ALA A 286 -0.61 -2.11 5.90
CA ALA A 286 -1.10 -0.72 5.87
C ALA A 286 -1.60 -0.23 7.23
N VAL A 287 -2.29 -1.09 7.98
CA VAL A 287 -2.76 -0.77 9.34
C VAL A 287 -1.59 -0.53 10.28
N GLY A 288 -0.57 -1.39 10.24
CA GLY A 288 0.63 -1.25 11.06
C GLY A 288 1.44 0.01 10.72
N VAL A 289 1.65 0.25 9.43
CA VAL A 289 2.43 1.39 8.93
C VAL A 289 1.68 2.69 9.12
N HIS A 290 0.44 2.79 8.65
CA HIS A 290 -0.28 4.07 8.60
C HIS A 290 -1.23 4.27 9.79
N GLY A 291 -1.96 3.24 10.21
CA GLY A 291 -2.89 3.34 11.35
C GLY A 291 -2.17 3.50 12.68
N LEU A 292 -1.35 2.51 13.04
CA LEU A 292 -0.68 2.49 14.33
C LEU A 292 0.45 3.54 14.42
N ASN A 293 1.27 3.67 13.39
CA ASN A 293 2.33 4.69 13.40
C ASN A 293 1.81 6.10 13.14
N GLY A 294 0.66 6.27 12.45
CA GLY A 294 -0.02 7.56 12.37
C GLY A 294 -0.55 8.02 13.73
N ALA A 295 -1.20 7.11 14.47
CA ALA A 295 -1.64 7.38 15.84
C ALA A 295 -0.45 7.66 16.77
N PHE A 296 0.60 6.85 16.70
CA PHE A 296 1.82 7.08 17.49
C PHE A 296 2.48 8.41 17.12
N GLY A 297 2.63 8.76 15.84
CA GLY A 297 3.21 10.03 15.39
C GLY A 297 2.44 11.24 15.89
N THR A 298 1.11 11.15 15.91
CA THR A 298 0.24 12.17 16.50
C THR A 298 0.51 12.36 17.99
N LEU A 299 0.62 11.26 18.75
CA LEU A 299 0.95 11.32 20.18
C LEU A 299 2.40 11.76 20.42
N ALA A 300 3.32 11.44 19.52
CA ALA A 300 4.71 11.80 19.63
C ALA A 300 4.94 13.32 19.61
N VAL A 301 4.09 14.08 18.92
CA VAL A 301 4.09 15.55 19.04
C VAL A 301 3.87 15.98 20.49
N GLY A 302 2.82 15.44 21.12
CA GLY A 302 2.50 15.72 22.53
C GLY A 302 3.56 15.26 23.52
N LEU A 303 4.43 14.32 23.13
CA LEU A 303 5.54 13.85 23.94
C LEU A 303 6.82 14.67 23.73
N PHE A 304 7.18 15.01 22.48
CA PHE A 304 8.52 15.43 22.08
C PHE A 304 8.61 16.84 21.52
N SER A 305 7.49 17.58 21.33
CA SER A 305 7.55 18.96 20.82
C SER A 305 8.49 19.83 21.67
N ASP A 306 9.38 20.57 20.99
CA ASP A 306 10.27 21.57 21.62
C ASP A 306 9.58 22.94 21.80
N GLY A 307 8.36 23.08 21.30
CA GLY A 307 7.56 24.31 21.32
C GLY A 307 7.66 25.13 20.03
N ALA A 308 8.48 24.71 19.06
CA ALA A 308 8.48 25.33 17.76
C ALA A 308 7.20 24.94 17.00
N GLY A 309 6.48 25.91 16.44
CA GLY A 309 5.24 25.66 15.70
C GLY A 309 4.03 25.22 16.55
N THR A 310 4.18 25.13 17.88
CA THR A 310 3.11 24.80 18.82
C THR A 310 3.02 25.83 19.94
N GLU A 311 1.82 26.03 20.51
CA GLU A 311 1.62 26.92 21.68
C GLU A 311 2.13 26.30 23.00
N TRP A 312 2.56 25.04 22.94
CA TRP A 312 2.95 24.22 24.09
C TRP A 312 4.16 23.34 23.77
N LYS A 313 4.87 22.94 24.81
CA LYS A 313 5.91 21.92 24.73
C LYS A 313 5.36 20.54 25.04
N GLY A 314 6.04 19.52 24.55
CA GLY A 314 5.70 18.12 24.83
C GLY A 314 5.95 17.74 26.30
N LEU A 315 5.32 16.66 26.72
CA LEU A 315 5.45 16.13 28.06
C LEU A 315 6.90 15.85 28.48
N LEU A 316 7.71 15.29 27.58
CA LEU A 316 9.10 14.93 27.84
C LEU A 316 10.08 16.12 27.64
N THR A 317 9.58 17.25 27.16
CA THR A 317 10.34 18.48 26.94
C THR A 317 9.96 19.59 27.94
N GLY A 318 9.20 19.24 28.96
CA GLY A 318 8.85 20.14 30.06
C GLY A 318 7.54 20.90 29.93
N GLY A 319 6.66 20.53 28.97
CA GLY A 319 5.37 21.19 28.73
C GLY A 319 4.19 20.65 29.54
N GLY A 320 4.38 19.59 30.33
CA GLY A 320 3.29 18.96 31.07
C GLY A 320 2.32 18.17 30.19
N PHE A 321 1.15 17.85 30.74
CA PHE A 321 0.18 16.97 30.08
C PHE A 321 -0.73 17.67 29.07
N HIS A 322 -0.74 19.00 29.00
CA HIS A 322 -1.69 19.74 28.16
C HIS A 322 -1.57 19.34 26.67
N GLY A 323 -0.40 19.50 26.07
CA GLY A 323 -0.18 19.18 24.66
C GLY A 323 -0.44 17.71 24.35
N PHE A 324 -0.02 16.79 25.22
CA PHE A 324 -0.32 15.36 25.09
C PHE A 324 -1.82 15.08 25.14
N GLY A 325 -2.56 15.74 26.04
CA GLY A 325 -4.02 15.62 26.15
C GLY A 325 -4.73 16.12 24.90
N VAL A 326 -4.33 17.24 24.34
CA VAL A 326 -4.89 17.78 23.09
C VAL A 326 -4.67 16.81 21.92
N GLN A 327 -3.44 16.29 21.75
CA GLN A 327 -3.11 15.32 20.72
C GLN A 327 -3.91 14.03 20.88
N PHE A 328 -4.05 13.52 22.12
CA PHE A 328 -4.83 12.33 22.40
C PHE A 328 -6.32 12.51 22.07
N ILE A 329 -6.93 13.62 22.50
CA ILE A 329 -8.35 13.91 22.23
C ILE A 329 -8.60 14.03 20.72
N GLY A 330 -7.80 14.83 20.00
CA GLY A 330 -7.94 15.01 18.54
C GLY A 330 -7.77 13.70 17.79
N MET A 331 -6.79 12.87 18.19
CA MET A 331 -6.60 11.52 17.65
C MET A 331 -7.82 10.64 17.84
N VAL A 332 -8.36 10.54 19.06
CA VAL A 332 -9.53 9.69 19.36
C VAL A 332 -10.76 10.13 18.58
N ILE A 333 -11.01 11.43 18.50
CA ILE A 333 -12.14 11.98 17.73
C ILE A 333 -12.01 11.63 16.25
N THR A 334 -10.83 11.78 15.68
CA THR A 334 -10.58 11.45 14.28
C THR A 334 -10.73 9.95 14.03
N ILE A 335 -10.22 9.08 14.90
CA ILE A 335 -10.44 7.63 14.82
C ILE A 335 -11.94 7.31 14.84
N ALA A 336 -12.69 7.88 15.79
CA ALA A 336 -14.12 7.64 15.90
C ALA A 336 -14.89 8.07 14.65
N TRP A 337 -14.57 9.24 14.10
CA TRP A 337 -15.17 9.72 12.84
C TRP A 337 -14.94 8.74 11.69
N VAL A 338 -13.68 8.38 11.45
CA VAL A 338 -13.31 7.50 10.34
C VAL A 338 -13.91 6.10 10.55
N ALA A 339 -13.85 5.56 11.75
CA ALA A 339 -14.40 4.24 12.05
C ALA A 339 -15.91 4.18 11.81
N VAL A 340 -16.66 5.17 12.26
CA VAL A 340 -18.13 5.23 12.06
C VAL A 340 -18.48 5.42 10.59
N THR A 341 -17.89 6.43 9.95
CA THR A 341 -18.22 6.75 8.56
C THR A 341 -17.81 5.66 7.58
N MET A 342 -16.61 5.09 7.73
CA MET A 342 -16.16 3.99 6.88
C MET A 342 -16.91 2.70 7.13
N THR A 343 -17.35 2.42 8.37
CA THR A 343 -18.24 1.29 8.64
C THR A 343 -19.54 1.43 7.87
N ILE A 344 -20.17 2.60 7.91
CA ILE A 344 -21.40 2.86 7.16
C ILE A 344 -21.16 2.71 5.65
N ILE A 345 -20.12 3.33 5.12
CA ILE A 345 -19.79 3.28 3.68
C ILE A 345 -19.56 1.84 3.22
N PHE A 346 -18.71 1.08 3.90
CA PHE A 346 -18.43 -0.31 3.52
C PHE A 346 -19.64 -1.22 3.69
N GLN A 347 -20.47 -1.02 4.70
CA GLN A 347 -21.71 -1.79 4.84
C GLN A 347 -22.71 -1.46 3.73
N VAL A 348 -22.88 -0.21 3.37
CA VAL A 348 -23.73 0.18 2.23
C VAL A 348 -23.22 -0.45 0.93
N ILE A 349 -21.92 -0.35 0.63
CA ILE A 349 -21.31 -0.98 -0.54
C ILE A 349 -21.54 -2.50 -0.52
N LYS A 350 -21.28 -3.14 0.63
CA LYS A 350 -21.42 -4.59 0.78
C LYS A 350 -22.83 -5.09 0.48
N HIS A 351 -23.87 -4.34 0.91
CA HIS A 351 -25.27 -4.76 0.76
C HIS A 351 -25.94 -4.26 -0.53
N THR A 352 -25.28 -3.39 -1.30
CA THR A 352 -25.81 -2.88 -2.58
C THR A 352 -25.09 -3.50 -3.79
N ILE A 353 -23.84 -3.10 -4.04
CA ILE A 353 -23.05 -3.56 -5.20
C ILE A 353 -22.14 -4.73 -4.88
N GLY A 354 -22.03 -5.11 -3.60
CA GLY A 354 -21.13 -6.16 -3.11
C GLY A 354 -19.69 -5.67 -2.97
N LEU A 355 -19.06 -5.91 -1.82
CA LEU A 355 -17.69 -5.44 -1.54
C LEU A 355 -16.62 -6.41 -2.05
N ARG A 356 -16.86 -7.72 -1.91
CA ARG A 356 -15.91 -8.79 -2.24
C ARG A 356 -16.26 -9.45 -3.56
N VAL A 357 -15.24 -9.85 -4.31
CA VAL A 357 -15.38 -10.71 -5.48
C VAL A 357 -15.80 -12.14 -5.08
N SER A 358 -16.27 -12.95 -6.03
CA SER A 358 -16.56 -14.36 -5.80
C SER A 358 -15.27 -15.14 -5.48
N GLU A 359 -15.43 -16.33 -4.91
CA GLU A 359 -14.31 -17.23 -4.62
C GLU A 359 -13.56 -17.63 -5.90
N GLU A 360 -14.30 -17.88 -6.97
CA GLU A 360 -13.73 -18.23 -8.27
C GLU A 360 -12.88 -17.10 -8.86
N GLU A 361 -13.38 -15.86 -8.80
CA GLU A 361 -12.63 -14.68 -9.25
C GLU A 361 -11.38 -14.44 -8.42
N GLU A 362 -11.44 -14.62 -7.09
CA GLU A 362 -10.28 -14.48 -6.21
C GLU A 362 -9.19 -15.54 -6.51
N ILE A 363 -9.60 -16.79 -6.80
CA ILE A 363 -8.70 -17.87 -7.18
C ILE A 363 -8.09 -17.62 -8.54
N THR A 364 -8.89 -17.23 -9.54
CA THR A 364 -8.45 -16.93 -10.91
C THR A 364 -7.53 -15.72 -10.92
N GLY A 365 -7.88 -14.64 -10.23
CA GLY A 365 -7.15 -13.39 -10.16
C GLY A 365 -7.86 -12.25 -10.88
N LEU A 366 -7.79 -11.07 -10.29
CA LEU A 366 -8.57 -9.91 -10.69
C LEU A 366 -8.05 -9.23 -11.97
N ASP A 367 -6.82 -9.51 -12.39
CA ASP A 367 -6.31 -9.03 -13.69
C ASP A 367 -7.17 -9.57 -14.84
N ALA A 368 -7.49 -10.85 -14.79
CA ALA A 368 -8.30 -11.50 -15.82
C ALA A 368 -9.78 -11.15 -15.68
N THR A 369 -10.34 -11.26 -14.48
CA THR A 369 -11.78 -11.17 -14.25
C THR A 369 -12.33 -9.75 -14.27
N GLU A 370 -11.57 -8.78 -13.76
CA GLU A 370 -12.00 -7.38 -13.67
C GLU A 370 -11.50 -6.51 -14.85
N HIS A 371 -10.40 -6.92 -15.51
CA HIS A 371 -9.74 -6.10 -16.55
C HIS A 371 -9.49 -6.84 -17.88
N GLY A 372 -9.79 -8.13 -17.96
CA GLY A 372 -9.53 -8.92 -19.17
C GLY A 372 -8.03 -9.09 -19.48
N LEU A 373 -7.14 -8.88 -18.49
CA LEU A 373 -5.70 -9.00 -18.67
C LEU A 373 -5.24 -10.44 -18.40
N PRO A 374 -4.67 -11.15 -19.39
CA PRO A 374 -4.16 -12.50 -19.18
C PRO A 374 -2.99 -12.52 -18.16
N SER A 375 -2.21 -11.43 -18.12
CA SER A 375 -1.16 -11.18 -17.13
C SER A 375 -0.79 -9.69 -17.17
N ALA A 376 -0.49 -9.09 -16.02
CA ALA A 376 0.09 -7.74 -15.97
C ALA A 376 1.48 -7.64 -16.63
N TYR A 377 2.11 -8.78 -16.88
CA TYR A 377 3.40 -8.91 -17.57
C TYR A 377 3.25 -9.40 -19.02
N ALA A 378 2.01 -9.54 -19.53
CA ALA A 378 1.76 -9.79 -20.93
C ALA A 378 2.30 -8.61 -21.76
N GLY A 379 3.24 -8.85 -22.66
CA GLY A 379 3.98 -7.81 -23.39
C GLY A 379 5.40 -7.54 -22.86
N PHE A 380 5.75 -7.97 -21.65
CA PHE A 380 7.14 -8.09 -21.21
C PHE A 380 7.76 -9.46 -21.55
N ALA A 381 7.19 -10.17 -22.54
CA ALA A 381 7.93 -11.23 -23.18
C ALA A 381 9.21 -10.59 -23.73
N ILE A 382 10.36 -11.08 -23.29
CA ILE A 382 11.66 -10.63 -23.81
C ILE A 382 11.58 -10.87 -25.31
N MET A 383 11.48 -9.77 -26.06
CA MET A 383 11.68 -9.85 -27.50
C MET A 383 13.11 -10.35 -27.69
N ASP A 384 13.24 -11.52 -28.27
CA ASP A 384 14.52 -12.03 -28.72
C ASP A 384 15.11 -10.97 -29.64
N ILE A 385 16.25 -10.38 -29.27
CA ILE A 385 16.92 -9.32 -30.02
C ILE A 385 17.52 -9.88 -31.33
N SER A 386 17.32 -11.15 -31.58
CA SER A 386 17.63 -11.77 -32.88
C SER A 386 16.42 -11.61 -33.82
N GLY A 387 16.34 -10.44 -34.49
CA GLY A 387 15.35 -10.00 -35.45
C GLY A 387 14.81 -11.02 -36.47
N SER A 388 13.99 -11.95 -36.00
CA SER A 388 13.11 -12.72 -36.87
C SER A 388 11.68 -12.60 -36.32
N THR A 389 10.91 -11.70 -36.93
CA THR A 389 9.47 -11.78 -36.94
C THR A 389 9.09 -13.13 -37.53
N MET A 390 8.82 -14.13 -36.67
CA MET A 390 8.07 -15.30 -37.11
C MET A 390 6.60 -14.87 -37.19
N ASP A 391 6.11 -14.71 -38.39
CA ASP A 391 4.68 -14.74 -38.69
C ASP A 391 4.10 -16.00 -38.07
N VAL A 392 3.26 -15.81 -37.05
CA VAL A 392 2.44 -16.89 -36.50
C VAL A 392 1.32 -17.14 -37.53
N ASN A 393 1.63 -17.92 -38.54
CA ASN A 393 0.60 -18.48 -39.39
C ASN A 393 -0.22 -19.49 -38.55
N GLU A 394 -1.50 -19.24 -38.39
CA GLU A 394 -2.45 -20.00 -37.58
C GLU A 394 -2.70 -21.46 -38.03
N ASN A 395 -1.94 -22.00 -38.98
CA ASN A 395 -2.20 -23.31 -39.58
C ASN A 395 -0.99 -24.25 -39.62
N THR A 396 -0.08 -24.21 -38.66
CA THR A 396 0.84 -25.33 -38.49
C THR A 396 0.32 -26.27 -37.40
N ASP A 397 -0.31 -27.34 -37.84
CA ASP A 397 -0.58 -28.53 -37.07
C ASP A 397 0.76 -29.11 -36.56
N LEU A 398 1.20 -28.63 -35.41
CA LEU A 398 2.37 -29.17 -34.72
C LEU A 398 1.92 -30.47 -34.05
N GLY A 399 1.87 -31.51 -34.85
CA GLY A 399 1.67 -32.87 -34.38
C GLY A 399 2.57 -33.15 -33.17
N VAL A 400 2.00 -33.79 -32.17
CA VAL A 400 2.74 -34.40 -31.09
C VAL A 400 3.79 -35.31 -31.76
N ALA A 401 5.06 -34.94 -31.71
CA ALA A 401 6.09 -35.83 -32.19
C ALA A 401 6.09 -37.05 -31.26
N ASP A 402 5.57 -38.13 -31.77
CA ASP A 402 5.60 -39.42 -31.09
C ASP A 402 7.09 -39.78 -30.87
N TYR A 403 7.41 -40.34 -29.71
CA TYR A 403 8.76 -40.80 -29.39
C TYR A 403 9.31 -41.70 -30.50
N GLU A 404 8.43 -42.51 -31.12
CA GLU A 404 8.76 -43.42 -32.21
C GLU A 404 9.10 -42.67 -33.53
N SER A 405 8.58 -41.45 -33.74
CA SER A 405 8.87 -40.62 -34.93
C SER A 405 10.06 -39.67 -34.73
N ALA A 406 10.62 -39.61 -33.53
CA ALA A 406 11.79 -38.79 -33.23
C ALA A 406 13.05 -39.35 -33.90
N SER A 407 13.90 -38.48 -34.42
CA SER A 407 15.18 -38.89 -35.01
C SER A 407 16.03 -39.64 -33.98
N GLU A 408 16.84 -40.58 -34.46
CA GLU A 408 17.72 -41.41 -33.63
C GLU A 408 18.63 -40.57 -32.71
N THR A 409 19.05 -39.39 -33.18
CA THR A 409 19.81 -38.40 -32.42
C THR A 409 19.04 -37.82 -31.22
N LEU A 410 17.73 -37.63 -31.39
CA LEU A 410 16.85 -37.13 -30.32
C LEU A 410 16.50 -38.23 -29.30
N ARG A 411 16.34 -39.47 -29.73
CA ARG A 411 16.14 -40.63 -28.84
C ARG A 411 17.37 -40.93 -28.00
N ASN A 412 18.57 -40.83 -28.62
CA ASN A 412 19.84 -41.06 -27.93
C ASN A 412 20.23 -39.91 -26.97
N ALA A 413 19.62 -38.73 -27.11
CA ALA A 413 19.82 -37.58 -26.21
C ALA A 413 18.80 -37.54 -25.05
N ALA A 414 17.81 -38.44 -25.03
CA ALA A 414 16.88 -38.55 -23.93
C ALA A 414 17.57 -39.19 -22.71
N VAL A 415 17.67 -38.49 -21.61
CA VAL A 415 18.18 -39.03 -20.34
C VAL A 415 17.01 -39.68 -19.60
N PRO A 416 17.05 -41.01 -19.37
CA PRO A 416 16.00 -41.64 -18.59
C PRO A 416 16.02 -41.11 -17.17
N VAL A 417 14.91 -40.58 -16.68
CA VAL A 417 14.71 -40.24 -15.30
C VAL A 417 14.51 -41.56 -14.54
N ALA A 418 15.48 -42.01 -13.76
CA ALA A 418 15.33 -43.17 -12.93
C ALA A 418 14.23 -42.93 -11.89
N ALA A 419 13.14 -43.69 -11.98
CA ALA A 419 12.13 -43.73 -10.94
C ALA A 419 12.75 -44.34 -9.69
N MET A 420 12.84 -43.64 -8.56
CA MET A 420 13.15 -44.28 -7.28
C MET A 420 11.98 -45.19 -6.91
N PRO A 421 12.25 -46.42 -6.49
CA PRO A 421 11.22 -47.33 -6.03
C PRO A 421 10.67 -46.81 -4.70
N HIS A 422 9.45 -46.30 -4.75
CA HIS A 422 8.65 -46.03 -3.55
C HIS A 422 7.52 -47.06 -3.48
N GLU A 423 7.27 -47.58 -2.28
CA GLU A 423 6.07 -48.37 -2.01
C GLU A 423 4.83 -47.59 -2.49
N PRO A 424 3.87 -48.23 -3.16
CA PRO A 424 2.73 -47.52 -3.75
C PRO A 424 1.81 -47.02 -2.65
N THR A 425 1.96 -45.74 -2.29
CA THR A 425 1.07 -45.07 -1.33
C THR A 425 -0.26 -44.58 -1.97
N GLY A 426 -0.48 -44.87 -3.25
CA GLY A 426 -1.64 -44.38 -4.00
C GLY A 426 -1.64 -42.89 -4.34
N ILE A 427 -0.59 -42.15 -3.93
CA ILE A 427 -0.44 -40.74 -4.23
C ILE A 427 0.86 -40.55 -5.03
N TYR A 428 0.73 -39.99 -6.23
CA TYR A 428 1.85 -39.76 -7.13
C TYR A 428 2.08 -38.26 -7.33
N LYS A 429 3.34 -37.84 -7.29
CA LYS A 429 3.77 -36.51 -7.71
C LYS A 429 4.35 -36.62 -9.12
N VAL A 430 3.66 -36.07 -10.11
CA VAL A 430 4.18 -35.95 -11.48
C VAL A 430 4.80 -34.57 -11.67
N VAL A 431 6.06 -34.53 -12.09
CA VAL A 431 6.78 -33.28 -12.39
C VAL A 431 7.02 -33.23 -13.89
N ILE A 432 6.45 -32.24 -14.56
CA ILE A 432 6.64 -32.03 -16.00
C ILE A 432 7.40 -30.72 -16.19
N ILE A 433 8.56 -30.79 -16.83
CA ILE A 433 9.37 -29.63 -17.20
C ILE A 433 9.14 -29.38 -18.69
N SER A 434 8.55 -28.25 -19.03
CA SER A 434 8.25 -27.90 -20.41
C SER A 434 8.56 -26.44 -20.73
N LYS A 435 8.67 -26.10 -22.01
CA LYS A 435 8.73 -24.70 -22.46
C LYS A 435 7.41 -23.98 -22.13
N LEU A 436 7.49 -22.71 -21.74
CA LEU A 436 6.30 -21.91 -21.43
C LEU A 436 5.28 -21.88 -22.58
N SER A 437 5.76 -21.85 -23.83
CA SER A 437 4.93 -21.89 -25.04
C SER A 437 4.06 -23.17 -25.19
N ARG A 438 4.35 -24.21 -24.42
CA ARG A 438 3.56 -25.47 -24.40
C ARG A 438 2.63 -25.57 -23.21
N TYR A 439 2.62 -24.60 -22.32
CA TYR A 439 1.85 -24.65 -21.07
C TYR A 439 0.36 -24.84 -21.30
N ASP A 440 -0.26 -24.07 -22.17
CA ASP A 440 -1.69 -24.15 -22.43
C ASP A 440 -2.12 -25.50 -23.06
N LYS A 441 -1.29 -26.02 -23.95
CA LYS A 441 -1.51 -27.37 -24.54
C LYS A 441 -1.39 -28.46 -23.49
N LEU A 442 -0.39 -28.35 -22.59
CA LEU A 442 -0.19 -29.26 -21.47
C LEU A 442 -1.37 -29.20 -20.51
N LYS A 443 -1.80 -27.99 -20.12
CA LYS A 443 -2.96 -27.79 -19.25
C LYS A 443 -4.23 -28.41 -19.81
N LYS A 444 -4.49 -28.23 -21.11
CA LYS A 444 -5.64 -28.82 -21.79
C LYS A 444 -5.59 -30.36 -21.76
N ALA A 445 -4.44 -30.95 -22.11
CA ALA A 445 -4.25 -32.39 -22.11
C ALA A 445 -4.39 -32.99 -20.68
N MET A 446 -3.86 -32.31 -19.65
CA MET A 446 -3.99 -32.74 -18.26
C MET A 446 -5.45 -32.71 -17.79
N ASN A 447 -6.22 -31.69 -18.18
CA ASN A 447 -7.65 -31.61 -17.87
C ASN A 447 -8.43 -32.74 -18.55
N GLU A 448 -8.10 -33.08 -19.81
CA GLU A 448 -8.69 -34.19 -20.55
C GLU A 448 -8.39 -35.56 -19.88
N LEU A 449 -7.28 -35.68 -19.20
CA LEU A 449 -6.90 -36.83 -18.37
C LEU A 449 -7.55 -36.85 -16.97
N GLY A 450 -8.38 -35.85 -16.64
CA GLY A 450 -9.05 -35.76 -15.35
C GLY A 450 -8.17 -35.21 -14.21
N VAL A 451 -7.03 -34.62 -14.52
CA VAL A 451 -6.17 -33.97 -13.52
C VAL A 451 -6.70 -32.57 -13.21
N THR A 452 -7.33 -32.42 -12.04
CA THR A 452 -7.99 -31.21 -11.61
C THR A 452 -7.12 -30.24 -10.82
N GLY A 453 -5.93 -30.69 -10.38
CA GLY A 453 -5.00 -29.86 -9.61
C GLY A 453 -3.59 -29.90 -10.20
N MET A 454 -3.06 -28.75 -10.60
CA MET A 454 -1.70 -28.60 -11.11
C MET A 454 -1.05 -27.36 -10.52
N THR A 455 0.18 -27.54 -9.97
CA THR A 455 1.00 -26.42 -9.54
C THR A 455 2.02 -26.11 -10.63
N CYS A 456 2.01 -24.88 -11.17
CA CYS A 456 3.00 -24.42 -12.13
C CYS A 456 4.03 -23.54 -11.43
N THR A 457 5.31 -23.86 -11.62
CA THR A 457 6.42 -23.08 -11.08
C THR A 457 7.38 -22.79 -12.22
N GLN A 458 7.73 -21.53 -12.41
CA GLN A 458 8.78 -21.15 -13.35
C GLN A 458 10.13 -21.48 -12.75
N VAL A 459 10.93 -22.27 -13.46
CA VAL A 459 12.26 -22.68 -13.01
C VAL A 459 13.32 -22.26 -14.02
N MET A 460 14.48 -21.83 -13.56
CA MET A 460 15.68 -21.67 -14.36
C MET A 460 16.53 -22.92 -14.22
N GLY A 461 16.78 -23.60 -15.33
CA GLY A 461 17.73 -24.72 -15.36
C GLY A 461 19.14 -24.22 -15.62
N CYS A 462 20.11 -24.62 -14.79
CA CYS A 462 21.53 -24.46 -15.04
C CYS A 462 22.11 -25.80 -15.42
N GLY A 463 22.60 -25.96 -16.66
CA GLY A 463 23.26 -27.18 -17.13
C GLY A 463 23.65 -27.08 -18.60
N VAL A 464 24.59 -27.95 -19.03
CA VAL A 464 24.99 -28.05 -20.41
C VAL A 464 23.91 -28.81 -21.18
N GLN A 465 23.05 -28.09 -21.87
CA GLN A 465 22.10 -28.69 -22.81
C GLN A 465 22.80 -28.82 -24.17
N LYS A 466 23.04 -30.05 -24.59
CA LYS A 466 23.45 -30.35 -25.95
C LYS A 466 22.23 -30.28 -26.86
N GLY A 467 22.07 -29.20 -27.62
CA GLY A 467 21.03 -29.03 -28.60
C GLY A 467 20.23 -27.74 -28.42
N SER A 468 20.31 -26.90 -29.46
CA SER A 468 19.68 -25.60 -29.66
C SER A 468 19.73 -24.59 -28.51
N GLY A 469 20.18 -23.38 -28.77
CA GLY A 469 20.42 -22.30 -27.76
C GLY A 469 19.19 -21.69 -27.11
N ASP A 470 18.12 -22.46 -26.96
CA ASP A 470 16.93 -22.04 -26.25
C ASP A 470 17.15 -22.10 -24.74
N ARG A 471 17.30 -20.96 -24.11
CA ARG A 471 17.31 -20.86 -22.65
C ARG A 471 15.91 -21.16 -22.13
N TYR A 472 15.77 -22.21 -21.33
CA TYR A 472 14.54 -22.42 -20.56
C TYR A 472 14.44 -21.34 -19.47
N ARG A 473 13.37 -20.61 -19.47
CA ARG A 473 12.97 -19.70 -18.40
C ARG A 473 11.83 -20.27 -17.65
#